data_8e57a5cce23f3eff92c679edbac614e9
#
_entry.id   8e57a5cce23f3eff92c679edbac614e9
#
_cell.length_a   1.000
_cell.length_b   1.000
_cell.length_c   1.000
_cell.angle_alpha   90.00
_cell.angle_beta   90.00
_cell.angle_gamma   90.00
#
_symmetry.space_group_name_H-M   'P 1'
#
loop_
_entity.id
_entity.type
_entity.pdbx_description
1 polymer ?
#
loop_
_entity_poly.entity_id
_entity_poly.type
_entity_poly.pdbx_seq_one_letter_code
_entity_poly.pdbx_strand_id
1 'polypeptide(L)'
;GTAIRLRHFDRLVQRFIDRKVTENPVVVSIGCGLDSRFQRVSNHNQATFYELDLPEVINLREKLFPASAKDLTIKGSMLETDWMDMLRQKHPHGRFLFLAEGVMMYFNEEQVKSVIQNLAQRFPGCEIYFDFVSKWAARNSDKHESVKRTKARFHFGLNDPHTIEQWFPKLKLIERFYFISEEKKRWGLPGLIMWLIPALHKSFGIVGYKVGEISK
;
A
#
# COMPACT_ATOMS: atom_id res chain seq x y z
N GLY A 1 4.93 -9.31 -12.70
CA GLY A 1 4.64 -8.89 -11.33
C GLY A 1 4.01 -7.50 -11.28
N THR A 2 4.67 -6.46 -11.78
CA THR A 2 4.24 -5.06 -11.63
C THR A 2 2.82 -4.79 -12.17
N ALA A 3 2.49 -5.24 -13.37
CA ALA A 3 1.15 -5.03 -13.94
C ALA A 3 0.02 -5.74 -13.16
N ILE A 4 0.30 -6.90 -12.55
CA ILE A 4 -0.65 -7.61 -11.68
C ILE A 4 -0.87 -6.81 -10.42
N ARG A 5 0.20 -6.30 -9.81
CA ARG A 5 0.19 -5.47 -8.61
C ARG A 5 -0.64 -4.20 -8.83
N LEU A 6 -0.30 -3.41 -9.86
CA LEU A 6 -1.02 -2.18 -10.22
C LEU A 6 -2.52 -2.43 -10.38
N ARG A 7 -2.90 -3.44 -11.19
CA ARG A 7 -4.31 -3.80 -11.43
C ARG A 7 -5.04 -4.18 -10.15
N HIS A 8 -4.38 -4.88 -9.24
CA HIS A 8 -4.99 -5.28 -7.97
C HIS A 8 -5.24 -4.05 -7.09
N PHE A 9 -4.26 -3.17 -6.92
CA PHE A 9 -4.43 -1.92 -6.18
C PHE A 9 -5.51 -1.02 -6.79
N ASP A 10 -5.57 -0.88 -8.11
CA ASP A 10 -6.62 -0.10 -8.76
C ASP A 10 -8.02 -0.67 -8.47
N ARG A 11 -8.19 -2.00 -8.51
CA ARG A 11 -9.45 -2.67 -8.12
C ARG A 11 -9.80 -2.48 -6.65
N LEU A 12 -8.81 -2.48 -5.76
CA LEU A 12 -9.01 -2.18 -4.34
C LEU A 12 -9.59 -0.80 -4.15
N VAL A 13 -9.01 0.20 -4.80
CA VAL A 13 -9.48 1.59 -4.76
C VAL A 13 -10.89 1.71 -5.30
N GLN A 14 -11.19 1.14 -6.47
CA GLN A 14 -12.53 1.14 -7.04
C GLN A 14 -13.56 0.53 -6.08
N ARG A 15 -13.28 -0.67 -5.55
CA ARG A 15 -14.16 -1.34 -4.57
C ARG A 15 -14.35 -0.51 -3.30
N PHE A 16 -13.30 0.17 -2.83
CA PHE A 16 -13.38 1.03 -1.66
C PHE A 16 -14.29 2.23 -1.91
N ILE A 17 -14.14 2.90 -3.04
CA ILE A 17 -14.94 4.07 -3.43
C ILE A 17 -16.42 3.67 -3.65
N ASP A 18 -16.68 2.54 -4.32
CA ASP A 18 -18.02 2.07 -4.68
C ASP A 18 -18.88 1.63 -3.48
N ARG A 19 -18.31 1.50 -2.29
CA ARG A 19 -19.10 1.16 -1.10
C ARG A 19 -20.08 2.28 -0.79
N LYS A 20 -21.37 1.96 -0.80
CA LYS A 20 -22.47 2.87 -0.44
C LYS A 20 -22.48 3.12 1.06
N VAL A 21 -21.72 4.09 1.50
CA VAL A 21 -21.64 4.58 2.89
C VAL A 21 -21.71 6.10 2.91
N THR A 22 -22.06 6.67 4.03
CA THR A 22 -22.28 8.11 4.19
C THR A 22 -21.00 8.93 4.21
N GLU A 23 -19.88 8.29 4.60
CA GLU A 23 -18.59 8.96 4.73
C GLU A 23 -17.91 9.17 3.37
N ASN A 24 -17.30 10.33 3.21
CA ASN A 24 -16.51 10.64 2.02
C ASN A 24 -15.25 9.74 1.95
N PRO A 25 -15.04 9.03 0.84
CA PRO A 25 -13.85 8.23 0.69
C PRO A 25 -12.61 9.10 0.49
N VAL A 26 -11.57 8.80 1.26
CA VAL A 26 -10.24 9.43 1.16
C VAL A 26 -9.22 8.33 0.89
N VAL A 27 -8.52 8.43 -0.22
CA VAL A 27 -7.48 7.50 -0.64
C VAL A 27 -6.12 8.16 -0.46
N VAL A 28 -5.22 7.51 0.24
CA VAL A 28 -3.87 8.03 0.51
C VAL A 28 -2.83 7.07 -0.02
N SER A 29 -2.07 7.50 -1.04
CA SER A 29 -0.92 6.75 -1.56
C SER A 29 0.33 7.16 -0.81
N ILE A 30 0.91 6.26 -0.03
CA ILE A 30 2.13 6.46 0.75
C ILE A 30 3.33 6.03 -0.09
N GLY A 31 4.29 6.95 -0.32
CA GLY A 31 5.39 6.72 -1.24
C GLY A 31 4.89 6.59 -2.68
N CYS A 32 4.08 7.55 -3.12
CA CYS A 32 3.32 7.49 -4.36
C CYS A 32 4.19 7.47 -5.63
N GLY A 33 5.41 7.99 -5.56
CA GLY A 33 6.26 8.13 -6.74
C GLY A 33 5.57 8.87 -7.87
N LEU A 34 5.66 8.29 -9.06
CA LEU A 34 4.99 8.80 -10.27
C LEU A 34 3.78 7.93 -10.67
N ASP A 35 3.14 7.28 -9.71
CA ASP A 35 1.94 6.49 -9.98
C ASP A 35 0.77 7.39 -10.45
N SER A 36 0.10 6.97 -11.53
CA SER A 36 -1.04 7.66 -12.14
C SER A 36 -2.38 7.04 -11.76
N ARG A 37 -2.51 6.52 -10.52
CA ARG A 37 -3.73 5.82 -10.07
C ARG A 37 -4.96 6.68 -10.16
N PHE A 38 -4.90 7.93 -9.75
CA PHE A 38 -6.01 8.86 -9.88
C PHE A 38 -6.58 8.88 -11.30
N GLN A 39 -5.73 8.92 -12.33
CA GLN A 39 -6.17 8.96 -13.72
C GLN A 39 -6.67 7.59 -14.24
N ARG A 40 -6.23 6.47 -13.65
CA ARG A 40 -6.61 5.11 -14.08
C ARG A 40 -7.92 4.62 -13.49
N VAL A 41 -8.24 5.04 -12.26
CA VAL A 41 -9.42 4.57 -11.54
C VAL A 41 -10.66 5.27 -12.06
N SER A 42 -11.63 4.54 -12.60
CA SER A 42 -12.79 5.12 -13.32
C SER A 42 -13.71 5.96 -12.44
N ASN A 43 -13.82 5.64 -11.14
CA ASN A 43 -14.67 6.34 -10.17
C ASN A 43 -13.90 7.34 -9.29
N HIS A 44 -12.70 7.78 -9.71
CA HIS A 44 -11.80 8.64 -8.94
C HIS A 44 -12.47 9.94 -8.45
N ASN A 45 -13.37 10.53 -9.26
CA ASN A 45 -14.06 11.76 -8.92
C ASN A 45 -15.01 11.66 -7.70
N GLN A 46 -15.29 10.45 -7.21
CA GLN A 46 -16.12 10.21 -6.02
C GLN A 46 -15.30 10.18 -4.71
N ALA A 47 -13.98 10.34 -4.79
CA ALA A 47 -13.08 10.33 -3.65
C ALA A 47 -12.12 11.51 -3.67
N THR A 48 -11.47 11.78 -2.55
CA THR A 48 -10.32 12.68 -2.48
C THR A 48 -9.07 11.83 -2.37
N PHE A 49 -8.10 12.09 -3.24
CA PHE A 49 -6.80 11.40 -3.25
C PHE A 49 -5.73 12.30 -2.66
N TYR A 50 -4.83 11.69 -1.91
CA TYR A 50 -3.62 12.29 -1.40
C TYR A 50 -2.40 11.46 -1.78
N GLU A 51 -1.44 12.10 -2.41
CA GLU A 51 -0.21 11.51 -2.91
C GLU A 51 0.96 11.98 -2.03
N LEU A 52 1.39 11.12 -1.09
CA LEU A 52 2.48 11.41 -0.15
C LEU A 52 3.80 10.83 -0.66
N ASP A 53 4.80 11.69 -0.77
CA ASP A 53 6.19 11.29 -1.02
C ASP A 53 7.16 12.38 -0.57
N LEU A 54 8.46 12.10 -0.65
CA LEU A 54 9.50 13.07 -0.35
C LEU A 54 9.39 14.32 -1.24
N PRO A 55 9.80 15.50 -0.75
CA PRO A 55 9.62 16.77 -1.47
C PRO A 55 10.14 16.76 -2.91
N GLU A 56 11.29 16.14 -3.15
CA GLU A 56 11.88 16.05 -4.50
C GLU A 56 11.03 15.21 -5.46
N VAL A 57 10.41 14.13 -4.98
CA VAL A 57 9.52 13.27 -5.78
C VAL A 57 8.23 14.00 -6.09
N ILE A 58 7.64 14.67 -5.10
CA ILE A 58 6.41 15.46 -5.30
C ILE A 58 6.67 16.65 -6.25
N ASN A 59 7.79 17.33 -6.11
CA ASN A 59 8.16 18.41 -7.04
C ASN A 59 8.25 17.93 -8.51
N LEU A 60 8.74 16.72 -8.73
CA LEU A 60 8.76 16.10 -10.05
C LEU A 60 7.35 15.70 -10.50
N ARG A 61 6.56 15.09 -9.60
CA ARG A 61 5.18 14.70 -9.86
C ARG A 61 4.30 15.89 -10.29
N GLU A 62 4.40 17.01 -9.57
CA GLU A 62 3.65 18.24 -9.85
C GLU A 62 3.96 18.84 -11.25
N LYS A 63 5.13 18.53 -11.83
CA LYS A 63 5.49 18.94 -13.20
C LYS A 63 4.89 18.01 -14.26
N LEU A 64 4.61 16.75 -13.92
CA LEU A 64 4.21 15.72 -14.87
C LEU A 64 2.69 15.48 -14.89
N PHE A 65 2.02 15.76 -13.78
CA PHE A 65 0.58 15.54 -13.63
C PHE A 65 -0.15 16.88 -13.49
N PRO A 66 -1.33 17.00 -14.11
CA PRO A 66 -2.14 18.22 -13.99
C PRO A 66 -2.68 18.37 -12.57
N ALA A 67 -2.73 19.61 -12.09
CA ALA A 67 -3.35 19.92 -10.80
C ALA A 67 -4.84 19.54 -10.80
N SER A 68 -5.32 18.99 -9.69
CA SER A 68 -6.72 18.60 -9.48
C SER A 68 -7.16 18.91 -8.05
N ALA A 69 -8.39 19.37 -7.89
CA ALA A 69 -9.00 19.55 -6.57
C ALA A 69 -9.24 18.22 -5.82
N LYS A 70 -9.14 17.10 -6.52
CA LYS A 70 -9.37 15.74 -5.99
C LYS A 70 -8.12 14.88 -5.94
N ASP A 71 -6.99 15.35 -6.48
CA ASP A 71 -5.68 14.69 -6.49
C ASP A 71 -4.66 15.65 -5.89
N LEU A 72 -4.44 15.54 -4.60
CA LEU A 72 -3.68 16.47 -3.78
C LEU A 72 -2.33 15.86 -3.40
N THR A 73 -1.28 16.67 -3.34
CA THR A 73 0.05 16.21 -2.97
C THR A 73 0.39 16.56 -1.52
N ILE A 74 1.19 15.70 -0.88
CA ILE A 74 1.76 15.93 0.45
C ILE A 74 3.27 15.69 0.35
N LYS A 75 4.06 16.72 0.70
CA LYS A 75 5.53 16.65 0.76
C LYS A 75 5.95 16.26 2.17
N GLY A 76 6.46 15.04 2.35
CA GLY A 76 6.87 14.54 3.67
C GLY A 76 7.28 13.08 3.67
N SER A 77 7.79 12.65 4.80
CA SER A 77 8.15 11.26 5.02
C SER A 77 6.96 10.46 5.57
N MET A 78 6.80 9.21 5.15
CA MET A 78 5.82 8.31 5.75
C MET A 78 6.07 8.05 7.25
N LEU A 79 7.29 8.30 7.74
CA LEU A 79 7.67 8.12 9.13
C LEU A 79 7.24 9.29 10.03
N GLU A 80 6.88 10.42 9.44
CA GLU A 80 6.37 11.59 10.14
C GLU A 80 4.86 11.44 10.38
N THR A 81 4.32 12.16 11.36
CA THR A 81 2.90 12.05 11.73
C THR A 81 2.08 13.30 11.41
N ASP A 82 2.73 14.42 11.14
CA ASP A 82 2.06 15.72 10.90
C ASP A 82 1.06 15.66 9.74
N TRP A 83 1.39 14.93 8.67
CA TRP A 83 0.49 14.72 7.54
C TRP A 83 -0.76 13.91 7.94
N MET A 84 -0.62 12.97 8.88
CA MET A 84 -1.76 12.19 9.39
C MET A 84 -2.70 13.08 10.19
N ASP A 85 -2.14 13.93 11.05
CA ASP A 85 -2.92 14.86 11.88
C ASP A 85 -3.62 15.91 11.00
N MET A 86 -2.96 16.42 9.96
CA MET A 86 -3.55 17.29 8.95
C MET A 86 -4.72 16.61 8.21
N LEU A 87 -4.56 15.37 7.79
CA LEU A 87 -5.63 14.62 7.11
C LEU A 87 -6.83 14.39 8.03
N ARG A 88 -6.57 14.05 9.30
CA ARG A 88 -7.62 13.86 10.30
C ARG A 88 -8.41 15.14 10.54
N GLN A 89 -7.74 16.28 10.59
CA GLN A 89 -8.37 17.59 10.74
C GLN A 89 -9.23 17.96 9.51
N LYS A 90 -8.72 17.73 8.31
CA LYS A 90 -9.42 18.04 7.05
C LYS A 90 -10.63 17.14 6.80
N HIS A 91 -10.57 15.89 7.25
CA HIS A 91 -11.60 14.89 7.01
C HIS A 91 -12.02 14.19 8.32
N PRO A 92 -12.66 14.91 9.27
CA PRO A 92 -13.02 14.37 10.59
C PRO A 92 -13.96 13.15 10.51
N HIS A 93 -14.77 13.08 9.44
CA HIS A 93 -15.68 11.97 9.14
C HIS A 93 -15.31 11.24 7.85
N GLY A 94 -14.05 11.33 7.42
CA GLY A 94 -13.57 10.65 6.22
C GLY A 94 -13.38 9.15 6.47
N ARG A 95 -13.72 8.35 5.48
CA ARG A 95 -13.39 6.94 5.41
C ARG A 95 -12.07 6.78 4.65
N PHE A 96 -11.05 6.25 5.32
CA PHE A 96 -9.68 6.25 4.81
C PHE A 96 -9.25 4.89 4.28
N LEU A 97 -8.60 4.93 3.11
CA LEU A 97 -7.83 3.84 2.52
C LEU A 97 -6.39 4.29 2.36
N PHE A 98 -5.47 3.62 3.02
CA PHE A 98 -4.03 3.84 2.90
C PHE A 98 -3.41 2.75 2.02
N LEU A 99 -2.61 3.17 1.05
CA LEU A 99 -1.93 2.30 0.10
C LEU A 99 -0.43 2.58 0.15
N ALA A 100 0.40 1.54 0.29
CA ALA A 100 1.84 1.65 0.17
C ALA A 100 2.34 0.62 -0.85
N GLU A 101 2.48 1.05 -2.12
CA GLU A 101 2.87 0.20 -3.22
C GLU A 101 4.36 0.33 -3.54
N GLY A 102 5.14 -0.74 -3.35
CA GLY A 102 6.57 -0.77 -3.63
C GLY A 102 7.41 0.05 -2.65
N VAL A 103 6.99 0.17 -1.40
CA VAL A 103 7.57 1.08 -0.41
C VAL A 103 8.00 0.37 0.87
N MET A 104 7.12 -0.39 1.52
CA MET A 104 7.35 -0.93 2.87
C MET A 104 8.61 -1.81 2.96
N MET A 105 8.96 -2.53 1.90
CA MET A 105 10.13 -3.41 1.89
C MET A 105 11.47 -2.68 2.08
N TYR A 106 11.55 -1.38 1.81
CA TYR A 106 12.78 -0.59 1.97
C TYR A 106 13.04 -0.13 3.41
N PHE A 107 12.06 -0.24 4.30
CA PHE A 107 12.14 0.15 5.71
C PHE A 107 12.40 -1.08 6.59
N ASN A 108 12.91 -0.86 7.79
CA ASN A 108 13.04 -1.94 8.77
C ASN A 108 11.68 -2.24 9.44
N GLU A 109 11.60 -3.37 10.16
CA GLU A 109 10.35 -3.84 10.78
C GLU A 109 9.78 -2.83 11.80
N GLU A 110 10.64 -2.19 12.59
CA GLU A 110 10.22 -1.19 13.58
C GLU A 110 9.62 0.06 12.93
N GLN A 111 10.20 0.51 11.82
CA GLN A 111 9.66 1.62 11.05
C GLN A 111 8.29 1.30 10.44
N VAL A 112 8.16 0.11 9.80
CA VAL A 112 6.88 -0.35 9.25
C VAL A 112 5.83 -0.48 10.34
N LYS A 113 6.19 -1.07 11.48
CA LYS A 113 5.33 -1.21 12.65
C LYS A 113 4.86 0.14 13.18
N SER A 114 5.78 1.10 13.32
CA SER A 114 5.46 2.46 13.77
C SER A 114 4.44 3.14 12.85
N VAL A 115 4.63 3.04 11.53
CA VAL A 115 3.68 3.61 10.55
C VAL A 115 2.30 2.97 10.70
N ILE A 116 2.21 1.63 10.74
CA ILE A 116 0.93 0.93 10.87
C ILE A 116 0.24 1.27 12.20
N GLN A 117 0.98 1.34 13.31
CA GLN A 117 0.43 1.72 14.60
C GLN A 117 -0.08 3.17 14.61
N ASN A 118 0.68 4.10 14.05
CA ASN A 118 0.27 5.51 13.93
C ASN A 118 -1.00 5.67 13.09
N LEU A 119 -1.11 4.97 11.96
CA LEU A 119 -2.32 4.93 11.14
C LEU A 119 -3.50 4.34 11.90
N ALA A 120 -3.29 3.19 12.56
CA ALA A 120 -4.35 2.50 13.29
C ALA A 120 -4.88 3.32 14.47
N GLN A 121 -4.01 4.05 15.15
CA GLN A 121 -4.39 4.90 16.28
C GLN A 121 -5.18 6.14 15.85
N ARG A 122 -4.77 6.78 14.74
CA ARG A 122 -5.35 8.04 14.28
C ARG A 122 -6.59 7.87 13.42
N PHE A 123 -6.72 6.72 12.73
CA PHE A 123 -7.79 6.48 11.77
C PHE A 123 -8.56 5.19 12.08
N PRO A 124 -9.34 5.14 13.19
CA PRO A 124 -10.23 4.01 13.45
C PRO A 124 -11.15 3.75 12.25
N GLY A 125 -11.34 2.47 11.90
CA GLY A 125 -12.14 2.06 10.76
C GLY A 125 -11.41 2.08 9.41
N CYS A 126 -10.17 2.60 9.32
CA CYS A 126 -9.43 2.66 8.07
C CYS A 126 -9.01 1.27 7.56
N GLU A 127 -8.69 1.23 6.27
CA GLU A 127 -8.08 0.09 5.61
C GLU A 127 -6.65 0.45 5.18
N ILE A 128 -5.71 -0.49 5.37
CA ILE A 128 -4.29 -0.32 5.05
C ILE A 128 -3.88 -1.48 4.16
N TYR A 129 -3.43 -1.18 2.95
CA TYR A 129 -2.91 -2.18 2.00
C TYR A 129 -1.49 -1.87 1.61
N PHE A 130 -0.66 -2.90 1.53
CA PHE A 130 0.69 -2.78 1.00
C PHE A 130 1.14 -4.08 0.35
N ASP A 131 2.06 -3.98 -0.60
CA ASP A 131 2.73 -5.15 -1.14
C ASP A 131 3.91 -5.55 -0.26
N PHE A 132 4.20 -6.84 -0.25
CA PHE A 132 5.26 -7.41 0.56
C PHE A 132 6.09 -8.43 -0.22
N VAL A 133 7.28 -8.66 0.29
CA VAL A 133 8.17 -9.76 -0.08
C VAL A 133 8.35 -10.70 1.11
N SER A 134 8.63 -11.98 0.87
CA SER A 134 8.98 -12.90 1.97
C SER A 134 10.30 -12.51 2.63
N LYS A 135 10.53 -12.93 3.88
CA LYS A 135 11.82 -12.71 4.57
C LYS A 135 13.01 -13.29 3.78
N TRP A 136 12.80 -14.41 3.07
CA TRP A 136 13.82 -14.97 2.18
C TRP A 136 14.10 -14.06 0.98
N ALA A 137 13.05 -13.55 0.31
CA ALA A 137 13.21 -12.64 -0.81
C ALA A 137 13.86 -11.31 -0.39
N ALA A 138 13.53 -10.78 0.78
CA ALA A 138 14.15 -9.58 1.33
C ALA A 138 15.67 -9.77 1.55
N ARG A 139 16.07 -10.89 2.16
CA ARG A 139 17.50 -11.22 2.40
C ARG A 139 18.32 -11.43 1.11
N ASN A 140 17.67 -11.79 0.00
CA ASN A 140 18.29 -11.97 -1.32
C ASN A 140 17.93 -10.85 -2.30
N SER A 141 17.61 -9.68 -1.80
CA SER A 141 17.16 -8.55 -2.62
C SER A 141 18.19 -8.04 -3.62
N ASP A 142 19.50 -8.24 -3.36
CA ASP A 142 20.59 -7.93 -4.30
C ASP A 142 20.42 -8.60 -5.66
N LYS A 143 19.76 -9.76 -5.72
CA LYS A 143 19.43 -10.51 -6.94
C LYS A 143 18.12 -10.09 -7.60
N HIS A 144 17.30 -9.26 -6.92
CA HIS A 144 16.00 -8.88 -7.42
C HIS A 144 16.11 -7.81 -8.51
N GLU A 145 15.35 -7.97 -9.61
CA GLU A 145 15.46 -7.10 -10.80
C GLU A 145 15.25 -5.61 -10.51
N SER A 146 14.37 -5.26 -9.58
CA SER A 146 14.07 -3.86 -9.25
C SER A 146 15.19 -3.15 -8.51
N VAL A 147 16.09 -3.88 -7.83
CA VAL A 147 17.16 -3.28 -7.01
C VAL A 147 18.56 -3.68 -7.40
N LYS A 148 18.76 -4.75 -8.21
CA LYS A 148 20.08 -5.26 -8.60
C LYS A 148 21.01 -4.22 -9.26
N ARG A 149 20.43 -3.17 -9.86
CA ARG A 149 21.16 -2.07 -10.50
C ARG A 149 21.23 -0.80 -9.64
N THR A 150 20.79 -0.85 -8.39
CA THR A 150 20.75 0.27 -7.44
C THR A 150 21.47 -0.09 -6.15
N LYS A 151 21.66 0.90 -5.27
CA LYS A 151 22.13 0.68 -3.89
C LYS A 151 21.01 0.31 -2.92
N ALA A 152 19.75 0.32 -3.38
CA ALA A 152 18.61 -0.04 -2.54
C ALA A 152 18.65 -1.51 -2.13
N ARG A 153 18.17 -1.81 -0.93
CA ARG A 153 18.02 -3.17 -0.40
C ARG A 153 16.67 -3.28 0.28
N PHE A 154 16.14 -4.51 0.31
CA PHE A 154 14.95 -4.78 1.09
C PHE A 154 15.36 -5.14 2.52
N HIS A 155 14.73 -4.50 3.47
CA HIS A 155 14.96 -4.70 4.90
C HIS A 155 13.76 -5.38 5.56
N PHE A 156 12.53 -5.03 5.15
CA PHE A 156 11.32 -5.66 5.65
C PHE A 156 10.86 -6.80 4.74
N GLY A 157 10.57 -7.94 5.35
CA GLY A 157 9.97 -9.11 4.69
C GLY A 157 8.95 -9.78 5.60
N LEU A 158 7.86 -10.30 5.01
CA LEU A 158 6.73 -10.87 5.71
C LEU A 158 6.48 -12.32 5.27
N ASN A 159 6.55 -13.28 6.19
CA ASN A 159 6.22 -14.68 5.91
C ASN A 159 4.78 -15.02 6.28
N ASP A 160 4.32 -14.52 7.44
CA ASP A 160 2.96 -14.71 7.92
C ASP A 160 2.29 -13.35 8.13
N PRO A 161 1.31 -12.98 7.30
CA PRO A 161 0.55 -11.74 7.45
C PRO A 161 -0.19 -11.60 8.78
N HIS A 162 -0.52 -12.68 9.47
CA HIS A 162 -1.18 -12.60 10.78
C HIS A 162 -0.28 -12.02 11.88
N THR A 163 1.05 -12.03 11.71
CA THR A 163 1.97 -11.43 12.70
C THR A 163 1.73 -9.92 12.88
N ILE A 164 1.26 -9.24 11.86
CA ILE A 164 0.99 -7.79 11.89
C ILE A 164 -0.25 -7.47 12.74
N GLU A 165 -1.21 -8.39 12.86
CA GLU A 165 -2.37 -8.19 13.73
C GLU A 165 -1.97 -7.99 15.20
N GLN A 166 -0.81 -8.50 15.59
CA GLN A 166 -0.27 -8.34 16.95
C GLN A 166 0.30 -6.94 17.22
N TRP A 167 0.50 -6.13 16.19
CA TRP A 167 1.05 -4.78 16.32
C TRP A 167 0.04 -3.77 16.85
N PHE A 168 -1.25 -4.05 16.67
CA PHE A 168 -2.32 -3.19 17.20
C PHE A 168 -3.58 -4.02 17.54
N PRO A 169 -4.19 -3.84 18.73
CA PRO A 169 -5.25 -4.75 19.23
C PRO A 169 -6.49 -4.91 18.33
N LYS A 170 -6.79 -3.89 17.53
CA LYS A 170 -7.97 -3.87 16.65
C LYS A 170 -7.62 -4.02 15.17
N LEU A 171 -6.39 -4.38 14.86
CA LEU A 171 -5.95 -4.60 13.48
C LEU A 171 -6.32 -6.03 13.06
N LYS A 172 -7.03 -6.16 11.94
CA LYS A 172 -7.46 -7.44 11.40
C LYS A 172 -7.07 -7.58 9.94
N LEU A 173 -6.47 -8.70 9.61
CA LEU A 173 -6.16 -9.08 8.22
C LEU A 173 -7.48 -9.34 7.47
N ILE A 174 -7.72 -8.60 6.39
CA ILE A 174 -8.93 -8.70 5.58
C ILE A 174 -8.68 -9.21 4.16
N GLU A 175 -7.44 -9.13 3.67
CA GLU A 175 -7.09 -9.63 2.34
C GLU A 175 -5.64 -10.15 2.29
N ARG A 176 -5.45 -11.25 1.55
CA ARG A 176 -4.15 -11.78 1.13
C ARG A 176 -4.23 -12.12 -0.35
N PHE A 177 -3.35 -11.51 -1.12
CA PHE A 177 -3.26 -11.72 -2.55
C PHE A 177 -1.82 -12.08 -2.92
N TYR A 178 -1.61 -13.23 -3.54
CA TYR A 178 -0.29 -13.67 -3.99
C TYR A 178 -0.19 -13.60 -5.51
N PHE A 179 0.82 -12.92 -6.04
CA PHE A 179 0.94 -12.62 -7.47
C PHE A 179 0.95 -13.88 -8.36
N ILE A 180 1.55 -14.95 -7.89
CA ILE A 180 1.67 -16.21 -8.65
C ILE A 180 0.33 -16.95 -8.71
N SER A 181 -0.53 -16.79 -7.71
CA SER A 181 -1.80 -17.52 -7.63
C SER A 181 -2.83 -17.09 -8.67
N GLU A 182 -2.83 -15.78 -9.01
CA GLU A 182 -3.94 -15.17 -9.77
C GLU A 182 -3.79 -15.28 -11.30
N GLU A 183 -2.59 -15.38 -11.83
CA GLU A 183 -2.38 -15.43 -13.27
C GLU A 183 -1.46 -16.59 -13.70
N LYS A 184 -1.78 -17.80 -13.26
CA LYS A 184 -1.01 -19.02 -13.55
C LYS A 184 -0.69 -19.18 -15.04
N LYS A 185 -1.64 -18.84 -15.93
CA LYS A 185 -1.47 -18.96 -17.39
C LYS A 185 -0.40 -18.02 -17.95
N ARG A 186 -0.17 -16.85 -17.33
CA ARG A 186 0.82 -15.87 -17.80
C ARG A 186 2.26 -16.24 -17.44
N TRP A 187 2.45 -17.06 -16.42
CA TRP A 187 3.78 -17.44 -15.94
C TRP A 187 4.36 -18.64 -16.67
N GLY A 188 3.53 -19.34 -17.50
CA GLY A 188 3.97 -20.53 -18.24
C GLY A 188 4.47 -21.67 -17.33
N LEU A 189 5.30 -22.54 -17.89
CA LEU A 189 5.87 -23.68 -17.17
C LEU A 189 6.69 -23.29 -15.92
N PRO A 190 7.56 -22.23 -15.96
CA PRO A 190 8.25 -21.76 -14.75
C PRO A 190 7.30 -21.32 -13.63
N GLY A 191 6.17 -20.69 -13.98
CA GLY A 191 5.17 -20.27 -13.00
C GLY A 191 4.45 -21.45 -12.34
N LEU A 192 4.24 -22.53 -13.06
CA LEU A 192 3.66 -23.76 -12.50
C LEU A 192 4.61 -24.38 -11.46
N ILE A 193 5.90 -24.41 -11.74
CA ILE A 193 6.92 -24.90 -10.80
C ILE A 193 6.96 -24.00 -9.55
N MET A 194 6.98 -22.68 -9.74
CA MET A 194 6.95 -21.73 -8.63
C MET A 194 5.69 -21.84 -7.77
N TRP A 195 4.55 -22.17 -8.41
CA TRP A 195 3.28 -22.37 -7.70
C TRP A 195 3.29 -23.64 -6.84
N LEU A 196 3.94 -24.70 -7.28
CA LEU A 196 4.05 -25.97 -6.55
C LEU A 196 4.95 -25.86 -5.31
N ILE A 197 5.83 -24.85 -5.24
CA ILE A 197 6.72 -24.64 -4.11
C ILE A 197 6.12 -23.52 -3.22
N PRO A 198 5.52 -23.85 -2.04
CA PRO A 198 4.84 -22.87 -1.19
C PRO A 198 5.70 -21.67 -0.80
N ALA A 199 7.00 -21.88 -0.60
CA ALA A 199 7.96 -20.83 -0.26
C ALA A 199 8.13 -19.80 -1.39
N LEU A 200 8.04 -20.22 -2.66
CA LEU A 200 8.17 -19.32 -3.81
C LEU A 200 6.84 -18.64 -4.13
N HIS A 201 5.75 -19.39 -4.13
CA HIS A 201 4.42 -18.87 -4.48
C HIS A 201 3.94 -17.81 -3.48
N LYS A 202 4.34 -17.90 -2.20
CA LYS A 202 4.01 -16.93 -1.15
C LYS A 202 5.04 -15.81 -1.01
N SER A 203 6.06 -15.76 -1.87
CA SER A 203 7.17 -14.80 -1.72
C SER A 203 6.83 -13.37 -2.06
N PHE A 204 5.76 -13.14 -2.84
CA PHE A 204 5.35 -11.81 -3.29
C PHE A 204 3.84 -11.68 -3.29
N GLY A 205 3.33 -10.63 -2.70
CA GLY A 205 1.89 -10.44 -2.61
C GLY A 205 1.47 -9.07 -2.11
N ILE A 206 0.18 -8.93 -1.90
CA ILE A 206 -0.45 -7.76 -1.27
C ILE A 206 -1.20 -8.27 -0.05
N VAL A 207 -1.17 -7.50 1.02
CA VAL A 207 -1.94 -7.71 2.23
C VAL A 207 -2.79 -6.48 2.54
N GLY A 208 -3.98 -6.72 3.06
CA GLY A 208 -4.90 -5.69 3.50
C GLY A 208 -5.32 -5.91 4.94
N TYR A 209 -5.32 -4.85 5.72
CA TYR A 209 -5.75 -4.83 7.11
C TYR A 209 -6.84 -3.80 7.30
N LYS A 210 -7.78 -4.10 8.19
CA LYS A 210 -8.78 -3.16 8.66
C LYS A 210 -8.57 -2.88 10.14
N VAL A 211 -8.64 -1.62 10.51
CA VAL A 211 -8.66 -1.18 11.90
C VAL A 211 -10.09 -1.21 12.40
N GLY A 212 -10.33 -1.88 13.52
CA GLY A 212 -11.65 -1.84 14.16
C GLY A 212 -11.98 -0.45 14.69
N GLU A 213 -13.25 -0.12 14.70
CA GLU A 213 -13.75 1.12 15.30
C GLU A 213 -13.48 1.14 16.82
N ILE A 214 -13.24 2.33 17.36
CA ILE A 214 -13.17 2.51 18.81
C ILE A 214 -14.63 2.53 19.27
N SER A 215 -15.08 1.48 19.97
CA SER A 215 -16.36 1.52 20.68
C SER A 215 -16.33 2.73 21.61
N LYS A 216 -17.28 3.64 21.42
CA LYS A 216 -17.51 4.75 22.33
C LYS A 216 -17.95 4.23 23.68
#